data_6870c20ddfb8e53b3747395b32928fbf
#
_entry.id   6870c20ddfb8e53b3747395b32928fbf
#
_cell.length_a   1.000
_cell.length_b   1.000
_cell.length_c   1.000
_cell.angle_alpha   90.00
_cell.angle_beta   90.00
_cell.angle_gamma   90.00
#
_symmetry.space_group_name_H-M   'P 1'
#
loop_
_entity.id
_entity.type
_entity.pdbx_description
1 polymer ?
#
loop_
_entity_poly.entity_id
_entity_poly.type
_entity_poly.pdbx_seq_one_letter_code
_entity_poly.pdbx_strand_id
1 'polypeptide(L)' 'MLVKLRGKRVEKGYTQRDMAKQLDMALATYNQKEIGKVEFSMTECIAIMKLLDCKFEEIFLQ' A
#
# COMPACT_ATOMS: atom_id res chain seq x y z
N MET A 1 9.18 -7.75 0.78
CA MET A 1 7.75 -7.55 0.43
C MET A 1 6.94 -7.21 1.67
N LEU A 2 6.06 -6.26 1.54
CA LEU A 2 5.16 -5.87 2.63
C LEU A 2 3.94 -6.80 2.61
N VAL A 3 4.12 -7.97 3.17
CA VAL A 3 3.11 -9.04 3.12
C VAL A 3 1.79 -8.63 3.76
N LYS A 4 1.85 -7.93 4.89
CA LYS A 4 0.63 -7.49 5.58
C LYS A 4 -0.14 -6.46 4.77
N LEU A 5 0.58 -5.54 4.11
CA LEU A 5 -0.03 -4.56 3.23
C LEU A 5 -0.73 -5.26 2.08
N ARG A 6 -0.02 -6.19 1.43
CA ARG A 6 -0.60 -6.95 0.33
C ARG A 6 -1.86 -7.70 0.77
N GLY A 7 -1.79 -8.38 1.91
CA GLY A 7 -2.93 -9.12 2.44
C GLY A 7 -4.14 -8.24 2.69
N LYS A 8 -3.92 -7.10 3.33
CA LYS A 8 -5.01 -6.17 3.62
C LYS A 8 -5.59 -5.60 2.33
N ARG A 9 -4.73 -5.25 1.37
CA ARG A 9 -5.18 -4.74 0.08
C ARG A 9 -6.11 -5.74 -0.61
N VAL A 10 -5.67 -7.00 -0.69
CA VAL A 10 -6.45 -8.06 -1.33
C VAL A 10 -7.76 -8.30 -0.57
N GLU A 11 -7.68 -8.32 0.76
CA GLU A 11 -8.85 -8.50 1.62
C GLU A 11 -9.91 -7.43 1.34
N LYS A 12 -9.47 -6.18 1.12
CA LYS A 12 -10.38 -5.07 0.86
C LYS A 12 -10.81 -4.99 -0.61
N GLY A 13 -10.29 -5.88 -1.46
CA GLY A 13 -10.70 -5.93 -2.85
C GLY A 13 -9.99 -4.98 -3.79
N TYR A 14 -8.83 -4.45 -3.39
CA TYR A 14 -8.07 -3.53 -4.23
C TYR A 14 -6.97 -4.25 -4.99
N THR A 15 -6.85 -3.95 -6.29
CA THR A 15 -5.71 -4.40 -7.08
C THR A 15 -4.56 -3.42 -6.87
N GLN A 16 -3.34 -3.80 -7.31
CA GLN A 16 -2.21 -2.88 -7.27
C GLN A 16 -2.49 -1.64 -8.14
N ARG A 17 -3.18 -1.85 -9.26
CA ARG A 17 -3.57 -0.74 -10.14
C ARG A 17 -4.52 0.22 -9.42
N ASP A 18 -5.47 -0.32 -8.66
CA ASP A 18 -6.39 0.52 -7.88
C ASP A 18 -5.62 1.38 -6.88
N MET A 19 -4.65 0.76 -6.19
CA MET A 19 -3.84 1.48 -5.20
C MET A 19 -3.00 2.58 -5.85
N ALA A 20 -2.36 2.25 -6.97
CA ALA A 20 -1.55 3.22 -7.70
C ALA A 20 -2.40 4.41 -8.12
N LYS A 21 -3.60 4.15 -8.62
CA LYS A 21 -4.52 5.21 -9.03
C LYS A 21 -4.93 6.08 -7.85
N GLN A 22 -5.26 5.47 -6.72
CA GLN A 22 -5.67 6.21 -5.53
C GLN A 22 -4.53 7.05 -4.95
N LEU A 23 -3.29 6.59 -5.12
CA LEU A 23 -2.11 7.30 -4.62
C LEU A 23 -1.48 8.21 -5.66
N ASP A 24 -2.11 8.29 -6.84
CA ASP A 24 -1.64 9.13 -7.95
C ASP A 24 -0.19 8.83 -8.33
N MET A 25 0.10 7.55 -8.52
CA MET A 25 1.42 7.10 -8.95
C MET A 25 1.29 6.02 -10.02
N ALA A 26 2.39 5.80 -10.76
CA ALA A 26 2.43 4.75 -11.77
C ALA A 26 2.33 3.37 -11.11
N LEU A 27 1.75 2.41 -11.82
CA LEU A 27 1.63 1.05 -11.33
C LEU A 27 3.00 0.44 -10.99
N ALA A 28 4.00 0.67 -11.85
CA ALA A 28 5.35 0.17 -11.59
C ALA A 28 5.92 0.75 -10.30
N THR A 29 5.65 2.02 -10.03
CA THR A 29 6.11 2.69 -8.81
C THR A 29 5.44 2.08 -7.58
N TYR A 30 4.14 1.86 -7.63
CA TYR A 30 3.44 1.24 -6.52
C TYR A 30 3.96 -0.17 -6.27
N ASN A 31 4.15 -0.95 -7.34
CA ASN A 31 4.66 -2.31 -7.23
C ASN A 31 6.02 -2.34 -6.53
N GLN A 32 6.93 -1.43 -6.89
CA GLN A 32 8.26 -1.34 -6.29
C GLN A 32 8.17 -1.05 -4.78
N LYS A 33 7.21 -0.23 -4.40
CA LYS A 33 7.02 0.12 -2.98
C LYS A 33 6.39 -1.04 -2.21
N GLU A 34 5.44 -1.74 -2.79
CA GLU A 34 4.81 -2.88 -2.11
C GLU A 34 5.79 -4.03 -1.93
N ILE A 35 6.69 -4.28 -2.88
CA ILE A 35 7.71 -5.32 -2.73
C ILE A 35 8.88 -4.90 -1.86
N GLY A 36 8.94 -3.63 -1.45
CA GLY A 36 9.95 -3.16 -0.51
C GLY A 36 11.22 -2.61 -1.12
N LYS A 37 11.29 -2.44 -2.44
CA LYS A 37 12.47 -1.85 -3.08
C LYS A 37 12.58 -0.35 -2.83
N VAL A 38 11.44 0.31 -2.72
CA VAL A 38 11.36 1.74 -2.46
C VAL A 38 10.38 1.94 -1.31
N GLU A 39 10.71 2.80 -0.38
CA GLU A 39 9.85 3.03 0.77
C GLU A 39 8.68 3.95 0.42
N PHE A 40 7.54 3.73 1.08
CA PHE A 40 6.43 4.68 1.02
C PHE A 40 6.78 5.92 1.83
N SER A 41 6.36 7.08 1.35
CA SER A 41 6.46 8.30 2.16
C SER A 41 5.41 8.24 3.28
N MET A 42 5.59 9.08 4.29
CA MET A 42 4.62 9.13 5.38
C MET A 42 3.23 9.55 4.86
N THR A 43 3.20 10.50 3.93
CA THR A 43 1.94 10.92 3.31
C THR A 43 1.25 9.75 2.62
N GLU A 44 2.02 8.93 1.90
CA GLU A 44 1.48 7.76 1.23
C GLU A 44 0.97 6.72 2.24
N CYS A 45 1.72 6.52 3.33
CA CYS A 45 1.29 5.60 4.39
C CYS A 45 -0.05 6.02 4.97
N ILE A 46 -0.21 7.31 5.25
CA ILE A 46 -1.46 7.83 5.81
C ILE A 46 -2.61 7.62 4.84
N ALA A 47 -2.37 7.88 3.55
CA ALA A 47 -3.40 7.68 2.52
C ALA A 47 -3.81 6.21 2.43
N ILE A 48 -2.83 5.30 2.49
CA ILE A 48 -3.10 3.86 2.45
C ILE A 48 -3.91 3.42 3.66
N MET A 49 -3.55 3.91 4.85
CA MET A 49 -4.27 3.56 6.07
C MET A 49 -5.73 4.00 6.00
N LYS A 50 -5.99 5.19 5.46
CA LYS A 50 -7.35 5.67 5.28
C LYS A 50 -8.10 4.83 4.26
N LEU A 51 -7.46 4.53 3.15
CA LEU A 51 -8.06 3.77 2.06
C LEU A 51 -8.43 2.35 2.51
N LEU A 52 -7.53 1.70 3.23
CA LEU A 52 -7.73 0.33 3.68
C LEU A 52 -8.41 0.24 5.06
N ASP A 53 -8.67 1.38 5.70
CA ASP A 53 -9.31 1.46 7.00
C ASP A 53 -8.60 0.58 8.03
N CYS A 54 -7.31 0.83 8.21
CA CYS A 54 -6.49 0.05 9.13
C CYS A 54 -5.40 0.91 9.74
N LYS A 55 -4.75 0.36 10.77
CA LYS A 55 -3.70 1.05 11.50
C LYS A 55 -2.33 0.76 10.88
N PHE A 56 -1.36 1.63 11.16
CA PHE A 56 -0.01 1.52 10.64
C PHE A 56 0.59 0.14 10.94
N GLU A 57 0.47 -0.33 12.18
CA GLU A 57 1.07 -1.60 12.60
C GLU A 57 0.42 -2.79 11.91
N GLU A 58 -0.78 -2.64 11.38
CA GLU A 58 -1.47 -3.75 10.71
C GLU A 58 -0.92 -4.01 9.30
N ILE A 59 -0.26 -3.03 8.70
CA ILE A 59 0.18 -3.16 7.31
C ILE A 59 1.65 -2.87 7.08
N PHE A 60 2.30 -2.07 7.93
CA PHE A 60 3.70 -1.67 7.71
C PHE A 60 4.70 -2.31 8.66
N LEU A 61 4.27 -2.80 9.82
CA LEU A 61 5.16 -3.50 10.73
C LEU A 61 5.09 -5.00 10.45
N GLN A 62 6.23 -5.59 10.12
CA GLN A 62 6.31 -7.01 9.77
C GLN A 62 6.51 -7.90 10.99
#